data_53ec5fc4322c9b3d04402db9e799f9e2
#
_entry.id   53ec5fc4322c9b3d04402db9e799f9e2
#
_cell.length_a   1.000
_cell.length_b   1.000
_cell.length_c   1.000
_cell.angle_alpha   90.00
_cell.angle_beta   90.00
_cell.angle_gamma   90.00
#
_symmetry.space_group_name_H-M   'P 1'
#
loop_
_entity.id
_entity.type
_entity.pdbx_description
1 polymer ?
#
loop_
_entity_poly.entity_id
_entity_poly.type
_entity_poly.pdbx_seq_one_letter_code
_entity_poly.pdbx_strand_id
1 'polypeptide(L)'
;MGDHVMSRDGAPPPNYSSTADVGDKKKKRKKKKKKGKKTSAEQASATKYVKDWFYADSTLPSSPPSSCLADFEVPKSVWCPEPIVFELHSHSICSDGFLSPSALVERAHRKGVKVLALTDHDTMAGIPEAIEAARKYGMRIIPGVEISAMFSPREDSGTEEPVHILAYYGSCGPSRFEELEKCLANIRDGRYMRAKDMLLKLKNLKMPLKWEHVARIAGNGVAPGRVHVARAMVEAGHVENLKQAFSRYLYDGGPAYATGNELLAEEAVQLIHRTGGIAALAHPWALKNPGAVIKSLKGSGLHAIEVYRSDGKLAGLGDLADLHGLVKLGGSDFHGRGGHDESDLGTVNLSVLAVQEFLKLARPIWCDALRDVLLSFAEEPSESSKFKKFRNHEKDVVSPSLCFWLTDEERQTVEMEAMRLKLSHTVVNERGIPISVIGK
;
A
#
# COMPACT_ATOMS: atom_id res chain seq x y z
N MET A 1 -68.85 4.36 -14.69
CA MET A 1 -69.10 3.62 -15.95
C MET A 1 -67.85 2.82 -16.16
N GLY A 2 -67.83 1.64 -15.88
CA GLY A 2 -68.49 0.34 -16.03
C GLY A 2 -67.32 -0.60 -16.23
N ASP A 3 -67.00 -1.43 -15.32
CA ASP A 3 -67.45 -2.81 -15.05
C ASP A 3 -67.00 -3.82 -16.09
N HIS A 4 -66.35 -4.82 -15.69
CA HIS A 4 -66.68 -6.24 -15.57
C HIS A 4 -65.40 -7.08 -15.59
N VAL A 5 -65.04 -7.76 -14.52
CA VAL A 5 -65.56 -8.92 -13.77
C VAL A 5 -65.40 -10.26 -14.50
N MET A 6 -64.87 -11.19 -13.70
CA MET A 6 -65.02 -12.64 -13.67
C MET A 6 -64.15 -13.48 -14.62
N SER A 7 -63.77 -14.62 -14.30
CA SER A 7 -63.62 -15.54 -13.15
C SER A 7 -63.34 -16.96 -13.65
N ARG A 8 -62.75 -17.77 -12.79
CA ARG A 8 -62.96 -19.22 -12.61
C ARG A 8 -62.26 -20.16 -13.59
N ASP A 9 -61.68 -21.08 -13.14
CA ASP A 9 -61.70 -22.26 -12.29
C ASP A 9 -61.08 -23.42 -13.06
N GLY A 10 -60.38 -24.26 -12.44
CA GLY A 10 -60.66 -25.59 -12.17
C GLY A 10 -59.44 -26.53 -12.02
N ALA A 11 -59.20 -26.87 -10.86
CA ALA A 11 -58.99 -28.17 -10.20
C ALA A 11 -58.16 -29.31 -10.83
N PRO A 12 -57.56 -30.13 -9.93
CA PRO A 12 -56.45 -31.07 -10.20
C PRO A 12 -56.98 -32.55 -10.27
N PRO A 13 -56.26 -33.60 -9.94
CA PRO A 13 -55.43 -34.51 -10.72
C PRO A 13 -56.13 -35.88 -11.02
N PRO A 14 -55.44 -36.93 -11.31
CA PRO A 14 -55.48 -38.05 -10.35
C PRO A 14 -54.16 -38.82 -10.13
N ASN A 15 -54.05 -39.32 -8.95
CA ASN A 15 -53.18 -40.40 -8.47
C ASN A 15 -53.35 -41.69 -9.25
N TYR A 16 -52.24 -42.37 -9.49
CA TYR A 16 -52.24 -43.84 -9.52
C TYR A 16 -51.05 -44.40 -8.72
N SER A 17 -51.38 -45.18 -7.74
CA SER A 17 -50.50 -46.02 -6.95
C SER A 17 -50.22 -47.36 -7.67
N SER A 18 -49.00 -47.86 -7.58
CA SER A 18 -48.75 -49.30 -7.39
C SER A 18 -47.30 -49.53 -6.97
N THR A 19 -47.13 -49.92 -5.80
CA THR A 19 -46.46 -51.04 -5.10
C THR A 19 -45.21 -51.67 -5.73
N ALA A 20 -44.21 -51.74 -4.87
CA ALA A 20 -43.23 -52.80 -4.61
C ALA A 20 -42.05 -52.96 -5.60
N ASP A 21 -40.82 -52.72 -5.18
CA ASP A 21 -39.95 -53.80 -4.79
C ASP A 21 -38.71 -53.33 -3.99
N VAL A 22 -38.31 -54.14 -3.06
CA VAL A 22 -37.22 -53.96 -2.10
C VAL A 22 -35.90 -54.29 -2.82
N GLY A 23 -34.99 -53.34 -2.91
CA GLY A 23 -33.65 -53.60 -3.42
C GLY A 23 -32.63 -52.75 -2.73
N ASP A 24 -32.06 -53.24 -1.66
CA ASP A 24 -30.99 -52.68 -0.84
C ASP A 24 -29.71 -52.52 -1.68
N LYS A 25 -29.44 -51.31 -2.21
CA LYS A 25 -28.17 -50.96 -2.83
C LYS A 25 -27.42 -49.96 -1.96
N LYS A 26 -26.55 -50.47 -1.07
CA LYS A 26 -25.50 -49.71 -0.40
C LYS A 26 -24.72 -48.86 -1.39
N LYS A 27 -25.03 -47.58 -1.50
CA LYS A 27 -24.21 -46.57 -2.23
C LYS A 27 -22.93 -46.34 -1.44
N LYS A 28 -21.83 -46.98 -1.84
CA LYS A 28 -20.47 -46.64 -1.43
C LYS A 28 -20.20 -45.19 -1.82
N ARG A 29 -20.23 -44.24 -0.87
CA ARG A 29 -19.71 -42.88 -0.99
C ARG A 29 -18.21 -42.95 -1.25
N LYS A 30 -17.80 -42.88 -2.52
CA LYS A 30 -16.40 -42.61 -2.89
C LYS A 30 -16.03 -41.23 -2.36
N LYS A 31 -15.22 -41.18 -1.29
CA LYS A 31 -14.50 -39.97 -0.89
C LYS A 31 -13.66 -39.53 -2.08
N LYS A 32 -14.08 -38.48 -2.81
CA LYS A 32 -13.22 -37.79 -3.75
C LYS A 32 -12.08 -37.17 -2.93
N LYS A 33 -10.90 -37.79 -2.98
CA LYS A 33 -9.65 -37.16 -2.55
C LYS A 33 -9.53 -35.87 -3.38
N LYS A 34 -9.56 -34.70 -2.72
CA LYS A 34 -9.17 -33.43 -3.33
C LYS A 34 -7.72 -33.62 -3.81
N LYS A 35 -7.52 -33.83 -5.11
CA LYS A 35 -6.21 -33.70 -5.75
C LYS A 35 -5.80 -32.25 -5.56
N GLY A 36 -4.80 -31.98 -4.71
CA GLY A 36 -4.17 -30.66 -4.64
C GLY A 36 -3.75 -30.28 -6.06
N LYS A 37 -4.11 -29.07 -6.51
CA LYS A 37 -3.61 -28.54 -7.79
C LYS A 37 -2.09 -28.52 -7.67
N LYS A 38 -1.39 -29.22 -8.58
CA LYS A 38 0.07 -29.12 -8.70
C LYS A 38 0.40 -27.68 -9.08
N THR A 39 1.22 -27.02 -8.27
CA THR A 39 1.76 -25.69 -8.55
C THR A 39 2.60 -25.76 -9.84
N SER A 40 2.45 -24.80 -10.76
CA SER A 40 3.30 -24.74 -11.95
C SER A 40 4.76 -24.49 -11.54
N ALA A 41 5.72 -24.88 -12.39
CA ALA A 41 7.14 -24.63 -12.14
C ALA A 41 7.43 -23.13 -11.96
N GLU A 42 6.74 -22.29 -12.72
CA GLU A 42 6.82 -20.84 -12.66
C GLU A 42 6.33 -20.31 -11.30
N GLN A 43 5.16 -20.76 -10.83
CA GLN A 43 4.65 -20.39 -9.50
C GLN A 43 5.57 -20.85 -8.37
N ALA A 44 6.18 -22.03 -8.51
CA ALA A 44 7.13 -22.55 -7.52
C ALA A 44 8.40 -21.68 -7.48
N SER A 45 8.93 -21.27 -8.64
CA SER A 45 10.07 -20.35 -8.74
C SER A 45 9.73 -18.98 -8.16
N ALA A 46 8.56 -18.43 -8.49
CA ALA A 46 8.09 -17.16 -7.93
C ALA A 46 7.93 -17.23 -6.41
N THR A 47 7.36 -18.33 -5.90
CA THR A 47 7.21 -18.53 -4.45
C THR A 47 8.56 -18.56 -3.75
N LYS A 48 9.55 -19.24 -4.35
CA LYS A 48 10.91 -19.26 -3.81
C LYS A 48 11.49 -17.85 -3.78
N TYR A 49 11.44 -17.12 -4.89
CA TYR A 49 11.97 -15.76 -4.99
C TYR A 49 11.38 -14.81 -3.94
N VAL A 50 10.05 -14.82 -3.77
CA VAL A 50 9.36 -13.99 -2.77
C VAL A 50 9.74 -14.39 -1.34
N LYS A 51 9.89 -15.70 -1.07
CA LYS A 51 10.33 -16.20 0.23
C LYS A 51 11.77 -15.82 0.52
N ASP A 52 12.66 -16.01 -0.44
CA ASP A 52 14.08 -15.64 -0.30
C ASP A 52 14.20 -14.13 0.03
N TRP A 53 13.44 -13.28 -0.66
CA TRP A 53 13.38 -11.86 -0.33
C TRP A 53 12.80 -11.59 1.07
N PHE A 54 11.71 -12.25 1.45
CA PHE A 54 11.06 -12.00 2.74
C PHE A 54 11.91 -12.46 3.92
N TYR A 55 12.63 -13.58 3.77
CA TYR A 55 13.45 -14.17 4.83
C TYR A 55 14.93 -13.79 4.75
N ALA A 56 15.35 -12.97 3.80
CA ALA A 56 16.76 -12.57 3.63
C ALA A 56 17.42 -11.98 4.89
N ASP A 57 16.62 -11.67 5.90
CA ASP A 57 17.03 -11.05 7.17
C ASP A 57 16.93 -11.96 8.40
N SER A 58 16.34 -13.12 8.25
CA SER A 58 16.34 -14.05 9.36
C SER A 58 17.78 -14.54 9.58
N THR A 59 18.40 -14.08 10.66
CA THR A 59 19.72 -14.54 11.17
C THR A 59 19.72 -16.02 11.60
N LEU A 60 18.81 -16.80 11.09
CA LEU A 60 18.86 -18.26 11.19
C LEU A 60 19.89 -18.73 10.17
N PRO A 61 20.96 -19.45 10.61
CA PRO A 61 21.99 -19.96 9.71
C PRO A 61 21.34 -20.78 8.59
N SER A 62 21.59 -20.40 7.34
CA SER A 62 21.08 -21.06 6.13
C SER A 62 21.66 -22.46 5.90
N SER A 63 22.55 -22.92 6.81
CA SER A 63 23.03 -24.31 6.88
C SER A 63 23.51 -24.59 8.32
N PRO A 64 23.24 -25.77 8.86
CA PRO A 64 23.83 -26.18 10.13
C PRO A 64 25.34 -26.22 9.96
N PRO A 65 26.15 -25.76 10.96
CA PRO A 65 27.58 -25.91 10.91
C PRO A 65 27.92 -27.38 10.79
N SER A 66 28.78 -27.71 9.83
CA SER A 66 29.14 -29.09 9.42
C SER A 66 29.90 -29.90 10.50
N SER A 67 29.84 -29.52 11.77
CA SER A 67 30.57 -30.17 12.83
C SER A 67 29.82 -30.25 14.15
N CYS A 68 28.61 -30.84 14.14
CA CYS A 68 28.03 -31.42 15.35
C CYS A 68 27.05 -32.52 14.93
N LEU A 69 27.60 -33.72 14.73
CA LEU A 69 26.83 -34.96 14.75
C LEU A 69 26.37 -35.21 16.18
N ALA A 70 25.13 -34.99 16.49
CA ALA A 70 24.34 -35.70 17.49
C ALA A 70 22.88 -35.17 17.48
N ASP A 71 21.98 -36.00 17.00
CA ASP A 71 20.56 -36.16 17.36
C ASP A 71 19.78 -34.95 17.92
N PHE A 72 19.67 -33.88 17.15
CA PHE A 72 18.58 -32.94 17.31
C PHE A 72 17.74 -32.95 16.03
N GLU A 73 16.66 -33.69 16.03
CA GLU A 73 15.59 -33.54 15.03
C GLU A 73 15.07 -32.09 15.13
N VAL A 74 15.57 -31.21 14.26
CA VAL A 74 14.97 -29.91 14.04
C VAL A 74 13.54 -30.16 13.55
N PRO A 75 12.51 -29.69 14.28
CA PRO A 75 11.13 -29.94 13.86
C PRO A 75 10.92 -29.42 12.44
N LYS A 76 10.48 -30.29 11.54
CA LYS A 76 10.05 -29.95 10.15
C LYS A 76 8.93 -28.90 10.10
N SER A 77 8.47 -28.39 11.23
CA SER A 77 7.44 -27.35 11.38
C SER A 77 7.92 -25.92 11.14
N VAL A 78 9.22 -25.68 10.98
CA VAL A 78 9.76 -24.31 10.74
C VAL A 78 9.57 -23.86 9.29
N TRP A 79 9.30 -24.77 8.36
CA TRP A 79 8.96 -24.45 6.98
C TRP A 79 7.45 -24.31 6.82
N CYS A 80 6.87 -23.23 7.35
CA CYS A 80 5.46 -22.98 7.17
C CYS A 80 5.14 -22.80 5.67
N PRO A 81 4.24 -23.61 5.09
CA PRO A 81 3.87 -23.52 3.69
C PRO A 81 2.92 -22.35 3.39
N GLU A 82 2.72 -21.46 4.37
CA GLU A 82 1.80 -20.34 4.23
C GLU A 82 2.25 -19.34 3.18
N PRO A 83 1.34 -18.85 2.33
CA PRO A 83 1.64 -17.81 1.37
C PRO A 83 2.01 -16.50 2.10
N ILE A 84 2.99 -15.77 1.58
CA ILE A 84 3.31 -14.44 2.06
C ILE A 84 2.28 -13.48 1.49
N VAL A 85 1.39 -12.98 2.36
CA VAL A 85 0.33 -12.04 2.00
C VAL A 85 0.88 -10.62 2.02
N PHE A 86 0.69 -9.92 0.91
CA PHE A 86 1.03 -8.51 0.73
C PHE A 86 -0.24 -7.67 0.82
N GLU A 87 -0.13 -6.53 1.50
CA GLU A 87 -1.09 -5.44 1.46
C GLU A 87 -0.34 -4.18 1.00
N LEU A 88 -0.71 -3.63 -0.15
CA LEU A 88 0.06 -2.58 -0.78
C LEU A 88 -0.62 -1.20 -0.77
N HIS A 89 -1.80 -1.07 -0.16
CA HIS A 89 -2.52 0.20 -0.08
C HIS A 89 -3.32 0.29 1.21
N SER A 90 -2.85 1.10 2.14
CA SER A 90 -3.49 1.28 3.45
C SER A 90 -3.19 2.63 4.08
N HIS A 91 -4.13 3.14 4.88
CA HIS A 91 -4.10 4.45 5.51
C HIS A 91 -4.19 4.39 7.02
N SER A 92 -3.49 5.31 7.68
CA SER A 92 -3.53 5.50 9.13
C SER A 92 -4.11 6.86 9.51
N ILE A 93 -4.18 7.13 10.81
CA ILE A 93 -4.57 8.44 11.32
C ILE A 93 -3.57 9.57 10.98
N CYS A 94 -2.42 9.24 10.36
CA CYS A 94 -1.50 10.26 9.87
C CYS A 94 -2.04 10.96 8.62
N SER A 95 -3.06 10.39 7.98
CA SER A 95 -3.84 11.04 6.92
C SER A 95 -5.34 10.99 7.22
N ASP A 96 -6.09 10.08 6.65
CA ASP A 96 -7.54 9.99 6.79
C ASP A 96 -8.05 8.60 7.20
N GLY A 97 -7.14 7.72 7.61
CA GLY A 97 -7.49 6.47 8.26
C GLY A 97 -7.97 6.65 9.72
N PHE A 98 -8.42 5.57 10.32
CA PHE A 98 -9.00 5.55 11.67
C PHE A 98 -8.15 4.82 12.70
N LEU A 99 -7.09 4.14 12.27
CA LEU A 99 -6.18 3.42 13.15
C LEU A 99 -4.82 4.11 13.21
N SER A 100 -4.18 4.10 14.39
CA SER A 100 -2.76 4.49 14.45
C SER A 100 -1.90 3.55 13.60
N PRO A 101 -0.71 3.96 13.15
CA PRO A 101 0.17 3.07 12.39
C PRO A 101 0.42 1.74 13.11
N SER A 102 0.62 1.76 14.42
CA SER A 102 0.82 0.54 15.22
C SER A 102 -0.44 -0.35 15.28
N ALA A 103 -1.63 0.24 15.45
CA ALA A 103 -2.89 -0.50 15.45
C ALA A 103 -3.22 -1.09 14.07
N LEU A 104 -2.86 -0.37 13.00
CA LEU A 104 -2.99 -0.83 11.62
C LEU A 104 -2.11 -2.07 11.37
N VAL A 105 -0.84 -2.02 11.78
CA VAL A 105 0.11 -3.14 11.68
C VAL A 105 -0.39 -4.35 12.48
N GLU A 106 -0.86 -4.14 13.71
CA GLU A 106 -1.43 -5.22 14.53
C GLU A 106 -2.65 -5.86 13.85
N ARG A 107 -3.54 -5.04 13.27
CA ARG A 107 -4.70 -5.55 12.52
C ARG A 107 -4.26 -6.34 11.30
N ALA A 108 -3.30 -5.83 10.51
CA ALA A 108 -2.74 -6.51 9.36
C ALA A 108 -2.14 -7.87 9.74
N HIS A 109 -1.38 -7.92 10.83
CA HIS A 109 -0.86 -9.17 11.37
C HIS A 109 -1.97 -10.18 11.69
N ARG A 110 -3.01 -9.77 12.39
CA ARG A 110 -4.17 -10.63 12.72
C ARG A 110 -4.91 -11.14 11.47
N LYS A 111 -4.84 -10.41 10.35
CA LYS A 111 -5.38 -10.82 9.04
C LYS A 111 -4.42 -11.67 8.22
N GLY A 112 -3.25 -12.02 8.77
CA GLY A 112 -2.27 -12.86 8.11
C GLY A 112 -1.37 -12.13 7.11
N VAL A 113 -1.45 -10.80 7.03
CA VAL A 113 -0.54 -9.97 6.21
C VAL A 113 0.88 -10.12 6.76
N LYS A 114 1.83 -10.30 5.87
CA LYS A 114 3.27 -10.40 6.19
C LYS A 114 4.05 -9.17 5.70
N VAL A 115 3.58 -8.54 4.64
CA VAL A 115 4.19 -7.33 4.07
C VAL A 115 3.09 -6.28 3.93
N LEU A 116 3.29 -5.12 4.56
CA LEU A 116 2.34 -4.01 4.54
C LEU A 116 3.03 -2.77 3.97
N ALA A 117 2.45 -2.16 2.95
CA ALA A 117 2.77 -0.80 2.57
C ALA A 117 1.83 0.16 3.31
N LEU A 118 2.41 1.08 4.08
CA LEU A 118 1.66 2.21 4.63
C LEU A 118 1.79 3.38 3.65
N THR A 119 0.65 3.84 3.14
CA THR A 119 0.56 4.79 2.02
C THR A 119 -0.33 5.98 2.34
N ASP A 120 -0.14 6.56 3.51
CA ASP A 120 -0.90 7.74 3.96
C ASP A 120 -0.88 8.87 2.92
N HIS A 121 -1.97 9.60 2.78
CA HIS A 121 -2.07 10.71 1.85
C HIS A 121 -1.07 11.83 2.17
N ASP A 122 -0.20 12.10 1.22
CA ASP A 122 0.75 13.23 1.20
C ASP A 122 1.63 13.34 2.45
N THR A 123 1.89 12.21 3.13
CA THR A 123 2.75 12.16 4.31
C THR A 123 3.38 10.78 4.50
N MET A 124 4.60 10.77 5.01
CA MET A 124 5.28 9.55 5.47
C MET A 124 5.45 9.51 7.00
N ALA A 125 4.74 10.37 7.73
CA ALA A 125 4.91 10.54 9.17
C ALA A 125 4.60 9.26 9.97
N GLY A 126 3.72 8.37 9.48
CA GLY A 126 3.36 7.10 10.11
C GLY A 126 4.39 5.99 9.96
N ILE A 127 5.33 6.12 9.02
CA ILE A 127 6.29 5.05 8.69
C ILE A 127 7.15 4.60 9.86
N PRO A 128 7.79 5.50 10.67
CA PRO A 128 8.61 5.07 11.80
C PRO A 128 7.85 4.24 12.83
N GLU A 129 6.63 4.64 13.19
CA GLU A 129 5.76 3.90 14.11
C GLU A 129 5.36 2.53 13.54
N ALA A 130 5.00 2.48 12.25
CA ALA A 130 4.65 1.23 11.58
C ALA A 130 5.82 0.23 11.56
N ILE A 131 7.04 0.70 11.26
CA ILE A 131 8.25 -0.14 11.26
C ILE A 131 8.50 -0.71 12.66
N GLU A 132 8.42 0.11 13.71
CA GLU A 132 8.62 -0.33 15.08
C GLU A 132 7.58 -1.38 15.50
N ALA A 133 6.31 -1.14 15.16
CA ALA A 133 5.24 -2.10 15.42
C ALA A 133 5.44 -3.43 14.66
N ALA A 134 5.86 -3.36 13.38
CA ALA A 134 6.03 -4.53 12.52
C ALA A 134 7.14 -5.48 13.03
N ARG A 135 8.19 -4.96 13.65
CA ARG A 135 9.27 -5.75 14.27
C ARG A 135 8.74 -6.76 15.29
N LYS A 136 7.72 -6.38 16.07
CA LYS A 136 7.10 -7.25 17.10
C LYS A 136 6.42 -8.49 16.49
N TYR A 137 5.99 -8.38 15.24
CA TYR A 137 5.22 -9.42 14.55
C TYR A 137 5.99 -10.11 13.43
N GLY A 138 7.27 -9.79 13.23
CA GLY A 138 8.06 -10.31 12.12
C GLY A 138 7.47 -9.94 10.74
N MET A 139 6.79 -8.79 10.67
CA MET A 139 6.26 -8.23 9.43
C MET A 139 7.27 -7.29 8.77
N ARG A 140 7.12 -7.09 7.47
CA ARG A 140 7.88 -6.06 6.73
C ARG A 140 6.96 -4.89 6.38
N ILE A 141 7.48 -3.68 6.55
CA ILE A 141 6.84 -2.45 6.08
C ILE A 141 7.55 -1.99 4.81
N ILE A 142 6.78 -1.76 3.76
CA ILE A 142 7.21 -1.00 2.58
C ILE A 142 6.87 0.46 2.87
N PRO A 143 7.87 1.34 3.06
CA PRO A 143 7.62 2.76 3.19
C PRO A 143 6.94 3.29 1.93
N GLY A 144 5.78 3.92 2.10
CA GLY A 144 5.00 4.43 0.98
C GLY A 144 4.35 5.77 1.30
N VAL A 145 3.76 6.35 0.29
CA VAL A 145 2.90 7.52 0.35
C VAL A 145 1.95 7.51 -0.83
N GLU A 146 0.70 7.91 -0.63
CA GLU A 146 -0.23 8.18 -1.71
C GLU A 146 -0.25 9.68 -1.99
N ILE A 147 0.35 10.08 -3.11
CA ILE A 147 0.48 11.48 -3.51
C ILE A 147 -0.79 11.92 -4.21
N SER A 148 -1.44 12.97 -3.68
CA SER A 148 -2.55 13.64 -4.34
C SER A 148 -2.04 14.49 -5.49
N ALA A 149 -2.56 14.24 -6.69
CA ALA A 149 -2.13 14.90 -7.90
C ALA A 149 -3.33 15.24 -8.80
N MET A 150 -3.10 16.09 -9.78
CA MET A 150 -4.08 16.48 -10.79
C MET A 150 -3.60 16.02 -12.17
N PHE A 151 -4.43 15.28 -12.87
CA PHE A 151 -4.20 15.02 -14.27
C PHE A 151 -4.87 16.12 -15.10
N SER A 152 -4.07 16.81 -15.94
CA SER A 152 -4.54 17.82 -16.88
C SER A 152 -4.27 17.34 -18.31
N PRO A 153 -5.31 17.03 -19.08
CA PRO A 153 -5.12 16.60 -20.47
C PRO A 153 -4.44 17.68 -21.30
N ARG A 154 -3.48 17.29 -22.14
CA ARG A 154 -2.73 18.22 -23.02
C ARG A 154 -3.56 18.78 -24.19
N GLU A 155 -4.74 18.22 -24.45
CA GLU A 155 -5.65 18.67 -25.50
C GLU A 155 -6.79 19.47 -24.90
N ASP A 156 -7.19 20.55 -25.54
CA ASP A 156 -8.22 21.53 -25.10
C ASP A 156 -9.62 20.96 -24.80
N SER A 157 -9.84 19.66 -25.02
CA SER A 157 -11.14 19.00 -24.86
C SER A 157 -11.32 18.21 -23.56
N GLY A 158 -10.30 18.12 -22.70
CA GLY A 158 -10.34 17.34 -21.49
C GLY A 158 -10.58 18.16 -20.23
N THR A 159 -11.36 17.64 -19.30
CA THR A 159 -11.49 18.20 -17.94
C THR A 159 -10.39 17.67 -17.04
N GLU A 160 -9.81 18.54 -16.22
CA GLU A 160 -8.91 18.13 -15.15
C GLU A 160 -9.55 17.07 -14.25
N GLU A 161 -8.77 16.11 -13.81
CA GLU A 161 -9.23 15.01 -13.01
C GLU A 161 -8.25 14.73 -11.86
N PRO A 162 -8.73 14.69 -10.60
CA PRO A 162 -7.87 14.30 -9.48
C PRO A 162 -7.47 12.84 -9.61
N VAL A 163 -6.19 12.58 -9.42
CA VAL A 163 -5.60 11.25 -9.45
C VAL A 163 -4.70 11.05 -8.23
N HIS A 164 -4.51 9.81 -7.84
CA HIS A 164 -3.59 9.47 -6.76
C HIS A 164 -2.46 8.59 -7.28
N ILE A 165 -1.24 8.91 -6.88
CA ILE A 165 -0.05 8.16 -7.27
C ILE A 165 0.59 7.56 -6.03
N LEU A 166 0.58 6.24 -5.94
CA LEU A 166 1.28 5.49 -4.90
C LEU A 166 2.78 5.52 -5.18
N ALA A 167 3.55 5.83 -4.17
CA ALA A 167 5.00 5.70 -4.18
C ALA A 167 5.42 4.60 -3.21
N TYR A 168 6.32 3.71 -3.64
CA TYR A 168 6.86 2.65 -2.80
C TYR A 168 8.37 2.75 -2.76
N TYR A 169 8.94 2.79 -1.57
CA TYR A 169 10.37 2.93 -1.33
C TYR A 169 10.96 1.69 -0.67
N GLY A 170 12.26 1.53 -0.81
CA GLY A 170 13.02 0.51 -0.08
C GLY A 170 13.10 0.81 1.42
N SER A 171 13.81 -0.04 2.16
CA SER A 171 13.94 0.08 3.62
C SER A 171 14.60 1.37 4.11
N CYS A 172 15.40 2.02 3.24
CA CYS A 172 16.00 3.32 3.54
C CYS A 172 15.03 4.50 3.38
N GLY A 173 13.84 4.26 2.84
CA GLY A 173 12.94 5.33 2.42
C GLY A 173 13.43 6.04 1.16
N PRO A 174 12.91 7.25 0.87
CA PRO A 174 13.34 8.05 -0.27
C PRO A 174 14.81 8.46 -0.16
N SER A 175 15.59 8.29 -1.23
CA SER A 175 17.01 8.72 -1.26
C SER A 175 17.18 10.25 -1.14
N ARG A 176 16.18 10.99 -1.57
CA ARG A 176 16.11 12.46 -1.45
C ARG A 176 14.87 12.86 -0.65
N PHE A 177 14.86 12.48 0.62
CA PHE A 177 13.69 12.69 1.49
C PHE A 177 13.24 14.15 1.58
N GLU A 178 14.18 15.11 1.65
CA GLU A 178 13.85 16.53 1.77
C GLU A 178 13.16 17.09 0.51
N GLU A 179 13.54 16.61 -0.68
CA GLU A 179 12.89 16.96 -1.93
C GLU A 179 11.44 16.46 -1.94
N LEU A 180 11.23 15.20 -1.57
CA LEU A 180 9.89 14.63 -1.46
C LEU A 180 9.06 15.38 -0.41
N GLU A 181 9.58 15.54 0.80
CA GLU A 181 8.86 16.15 1.92
C GLU A 181 8.47 17.59 1.63
N LYS A 182 9.33 18.36 0.95
CA LYS A 182 8.99 19.72 0.51
C LYS A 182 7.78 19.75 -0.43
N CYS A 183 7.71 18.81 -1.38
CA CYS A 183 6.55 18.69 -2.27
C CYS A 183 5.30 18.24 -1.52
N LEU A 184 5.42 17.24 -0.63
CA LEU A 184 4.31 16.78 0.19
C LEU A 184 3.78 17.87 1.12
N ALA A 185 4.68 18.69 1.70
CA ALA A 185 4.29 19.83 2.53
C ALA A 185 3.47 20.85 1.73
N ASN A 186 3.88 21.17 0.52
CA ASN A 186 3.12 22.09 -0.36
C ASN A 186 1.72 21.53 -0.67
N ILE A 187 1.59 20.23 -0.91
CA ILE A 187 0.28 19.58 -1.14
C ILE A 187 -0.56 19.67 0.13
N ARG A 188 0.02 19.40 1.31
CA ARG A 188 -0.70 19.51 2.60
C ARG A 188 -1.17 20.94 2.87
N ASP A 189 -0.36 21.94 2.55
CA ASP A 189 -0.77 23.36 2.63
C ASP A 189 -1.95 23.66 1.69
N GLY A 190 -1.90 23.14 0.46
CA GLY A 190 -3.03 23.18 -0.47
C GLY A 190 -4.30 22.51 0.09
N ARG A 191 -4.16 21.37 0.80
CA ARG A 191 -5.29 20.71 1.48
C ARG A 191 -5.90 21.58 2.59
N TYR A 192 -5.07 22.29 3.38
CA TYR A 192 -5.58 23.26 4.37
C TYR A 192 -6.42 24.35 3.74
N MET A 193 -5.95 24.94 2.64
CA MET A 193 -6.69 25.96 1.91
C MET A 193 -7.99 25.40 1.32
N ARG A 194 -7.93 24.25 0.66
CA ARG A 194 -9.07 23.56 0.09
C ARG A 194 -10.14 23.25 1.15
N ALA A 195 -9.75 22.78 2.35
CA ALA A 195 -10.69 22.52 3.43
C ALA A 195 -11.40 23.80 3.88
N LYS A 196 -10.70 24.93 4.03
CA LYS A 196 -11.30 26.23 4.36
C LYS A 196 -12.31 26.68 3.31
N ASP A 197 -12.00 26.50 2.03
CA ASP A 197 -12.91 26.82 0.92
C ASP A 197 -14.16 25.95 0.92
N MET A 198 -14.02 24.66 1.24
CA MET A 198 -15.16 23.76 1.45
C MET A 198 -16.05 24.25 2.59
N LEU A 199 -15.48 24.68 3.71
CA LEU A 199 -16.23 25.23 4.84
C LEU A 199 -16.99 26.51 4.45
N LEU A 200 -16.36 27.38 3.65
CA LEU A 200 -17.02 28.58 3.12
C LEU A 200 -18.20 28.22 2.22
N LYS A 201 -18.05 27.27 1.32
CA LYS A 201 -19.13 26.77 0.46
C LYS A 201 -20.25 26.13 1.27
N LEU A 202 -19.94 25.31 2.29
CA LEU A 202 -20.94 24.73 3.19
C LEU A 202 -21.68 25.81 3.98
N LYS A 203 -21.00 26.88 4.43
CA LYS A 203 -21.67 28.02 5.07
C LYS A 203 -22.69 28.66 4.15
N ASN A 204 -22.37 28.84 2.87
CA ASN A 204 -23.28 29.40 1.87
C ASN A 204 -24.50 28.47 1.62
N LEU A 205 -24.31 27.17 1.78
CA LEU A 205 -25.37 26.15 1.71
C LEU A 205 -26.17 26.02 3.02
N LYS A 206 -26.00 26.95 3.97
CA LYS A 206 -26.65 26.94 5.29
C LYS A 206 -26.26 25.77 6.20
N MET A 207 -25.07 25.21 5.98
CA MET A 207 -24.46 24.13 6.77
C MET A 207 -23.11 24.59 7.34
N PRO A 208 -23.06 25.59 8.23
CA PRO A 208 -21.82 26.13 8.73
C PRO A 208 -21.06 25.09 9.59
N LEU A 209 -19.76 24.98 9.37
CA LEU A 209 -18.83 24.21 10.19
C LEU A 209 -17.75 25.14 10.74
N LYS A 210 -17.30 24.89 11.97
CA LYS A 210 -16.16 25.58 12.58
C LYS A 210 -14.86 24.90 12.15
N TRP A 211 -13.84 25.69 11.85
CA TRP A 211 -12.52 25.18 11.50
C TRP A 211 -11.94 24.28 12.59
N GLU A 212 -12.06 24.70 13.85
CA GLU A 212 -11.54 23.97 15.02
C GLU A 212 -12.18 22.59 15.15
N HIS A 213 -13.42 22.44 14.69
CA HIS A 213 -14.11 21.13 14.68
C HIS A 213 -13.49 20.19 13.66
N VAL A 214 -13.25 20.66 12.43
CA VAL A 214 -12.61 19.87 11.37
C VAL A 214 -11.16 19.55 11.73
N ALA A 215 -10.40 20.52 12.25
CA ALA A 215 -9.02 20.33 12.68
C ALA A 215 -8.91 19.31 13.83
N ARG A 216 -9.84 19.33 14.79
CA ARG A 216 -9.91 18.33 15.87
C ARG A 216 -10.15 16.91 15.33
N ILE A 217 -11.04 16.78 14.34
CA ILE A 217 -11.34 15.48 13.71
C ILE A 217 -10.15 14.97 12.93
N ALA A 218 -9.41 15.84 12.24
CA ALA A 218 -8.22 15.46 11.50
C ALA A 218 -7.08 15.03 12.43
N GLY A 219 -6.94 15.68 13.59
CA GLY A 219 -5.84 15.43 14.51
C GLY A 219 -4.69 16.43 14.36
N ASN A 220 -3.79 16.44 15.34
CA ASN A 220 -2.66 17.36 15.35
C ASN A 220 -1.69 17.06 14.21
N GLY A 221 -1.37 18.07 13.40
CA GLY A 221 -0.40 17.96 12.31
C GLY A 221 -0.94 17.28 11.05
N VAL A 222 -2.20 16.83 11.04
CA VAL A 222 -2.82 16.19 9.88
C VAL A 222 -3.53 17.23 9.02
N ALA A 223 -3.21 17.27 7.73
CA ALA A 223 -3.89 18.14 6.77
C ALA A 223 -5.31 17.62 6.48
N PRO A 224 -6.37 18.43 6.74
CA PRO A 224 -7.73 17.96 6.58
C PRO A 224 -8.08 17.61 5.13
N GLY A 225 -8.52 16.38 4.90
CA GLY A 225 -9.11 15.93 3.65
C GLY A 225 -10.64 16.06 3.62
N ARG A 226 -11.26 15.71 2.48
CA ARG A 226 -12.73 15.68 2.31
C ARG A 226 -13.43 14.80 3.35
N VAL A 227 -12.81 13.71 3.75
CA VAL A 227 -13.34 12.78 4.76
C VAL A 227 -13.51 13.45 6.13
N HIS A 228 -12.55 14.30 6.51
CA HIS A 228 -12.61 15.02 7.78
C HIS A 228 -13.75 16.06 7.79
N VAL A 229 -13.94 16.76 6.65
CA VAL A 229 -15.08 17.68 6.46
C VAL A 229 -16.40 16.90 6.49
N ALA A 230 -16.48 15.74 5.82
CA ALA A 230 -17.65 14.88 5.84
C ALA A 230 -18.00 14.39 7.26
N ARG A 231 -17.01 13.99 8.04
CA ARG A 231 -17.20 13.62 9.46
C ARG A 231 -17.70 14.77 10.29
N ALA A 232 -17.16 15.98 10.08
CA ALA A 232 -17.65 17.18 10.76
C ALA A 232 -19.11 17.49 10.39
N MET A 233 -19.51 17.26 9.13
CA MET A 233 -20.92 17.41 8.71
C MET A 233 -21.85 16.42 9.41
N VAL A 234 -21.40 15.17 9.59
CA VAL A 234 -22.17 14.14 10.33
C VAL A 234 -22.29 14.52 11.80
N GLU A 235 -21.15 14.86 12.45
CA GLU A 235 -21.16 15.26 13.87
C GLU A 235 -21.99 16.53 14.13
N ALA A 236 -22.05 17.45 13.15
CA ALA A 236 -22.90 18.65 13.22
C ALA A 236 -24.39 18.40 12.89
N GLY A 237 -24.76 17.18 12.50
CA GLY A 237 -26.13 16.81 12.13
C GLY A 237 -26.59 17.37 10.78
N HIS A 238 -25.68 17.84 9.93
CA HIS A 238 -26.03 18.35 8.59
C HIS A 238 -26.32 17.21 7.60
N VAL A 239 -25.77 16.03 7.84
CA VAL A 239 -26.00 14.80 7.08
C VAL A 239 -26.04 13.60 8.03
N GLU A 240 -26.65 12.51 7.59
CA GLU A 240 -26.82 11.29 8.39
C GLU A 240 -25.55 10.43 8.46
N ASN A 241 -24.79 10.42 7.38
CA ASN A 241 -23.60 9.58 7.25
C ASN A 241 -22.64 10.11 6.18
N LEU A 242 -21.44 9.52 6.13
CA LEU A 242 -20.41 9.92 5.17
C LEU A 242 -20.87 9.76 3.71
N LYS A 243 -21.60 8.68 3.39
CA LYS A 243 -22.11 8.44 2.04
C LYS A 243 -23.01 9.59 1.57
N GLN A 244 -23.86 10.10 2.44
CA GLN A 244 -24.73 11.25 2.14
C GLN A 244 -23.91 12.54 1.96
N ALA A 245 -22.87 12.76 2.80
CA ALA A 245 -21.98 13.91 2.65
C ALA A 245 -21.30 13.93 1.27
N PHE A 246 -20.73 12.81 0.87
CA PHE A 246 -20.07 12.70 -0.43
C PHE A 246 -21.07 12.79 -1.60
N SER A 247 -22.14 12.01 -1.57
CA SER A 247 -23.08 11.93 -2.72
C SER A 247 -23.84 13.23 -3.00
N ARG A 248 -23.98 14.10 -1.99
CA ARG A 248 -24.76 15.35 -2.15
C ARG A 248 -23.90 16.60 -2.25
N TYR A 249 -22.72 16.63 -1.59
CA TYR A 249 -21.99 17.89 -1.36
C TYR A 249 -20.51 17.84 -1.75
N LEU A 250 -19.79 16.75 -1.45
CA LEU A 250 -18.34 16.69 -1.49
C LEU A 250 -17.78 15.83 -2.65
N TYR A 251 -18.64 15.35 -3.57
CA TYR A 251 -18.20 14.66 -4.80
C TYR A 251 -17.44 15.63 -5.71
N ASP A 252 -16.67 15.10 -6.67
CA ASP A 252 -15.86 15.92 -7.58
C ASP A 252 -16.74 16.82 -8.45
N GLY A 253 -16.57 18.13 -8.28
CA GLY A 253 -17.45 19.16 -8.87
C GLY A 253 -18.73 19.40 -8.09
N GLY A 254 -18.92 18.81 -6.92
CA GLY A 254 -20.07 19.00 -6.06
C GLY A 254 -20.19 20.42 -5.50
N PRO A 255 -21.37 20.78 -4.89
CA PRO A 255 -21.64 22.15 -4.47
C PRO A 255 -20.73 22.65 -3.33
N ALA A 256 -20.12 21.75 -2.56
CA ALA A 256 -19.13 22.08 -1.55
C ALA A 256 -17.72 21.59 -1.92
N TYR A 257 -17.52 21.09 -3.12
CA TYR A 257 -16.20 20.70 -3.61
C TYR A 257 -15.29 21.92 -3.82
N ALA A 258 -14.03 21.79 -3.46
CA ALA A 258 -12.99 22.77 -3.75
C ALA A 258 -11.72 22.05 -4.23
N THR A 259 -10.96 22.72 -5.10
CA THR A 259 -9.62 22.31 -5.54
C THR A 259 -8.57 22.97 -4.68
N GLY A 260 -7.37 22.42 -4.63
CA GLY A 260 -6.20 22.99 -3.98
C GLY A 260 -5.07 23.19 -4.98
N ASN A 261 -3.86 23.43 -4.48
CA ASN A 261 -2.66 23.42 -5.29
C ASN A 261 -2.14 21.98 -5.36
N GLU A 262 -2.80 21.15 -6.16
CA GLU A 262 -2.34 19.79 -6.41
C GLU A 262 -1.17 19.80 -7.40
N LEU A 263 -0.19 18.92 -7.19
CA LEU A 263 0.90 18.65 -8.12
C LEU A 263 0.36 18.02 -9.41
N LEU A 264 0.95 18.30 -10.57
CA LEU A 264 0.59 17.56 -11.79
C LEU A 264 0.97 16.07 -11.64
N ALA A 265 0.15 15.20 -12.16
CA ALA A 265 0.34 13.75 -12.02
C ALA A 265 1.66 13.28 -12.64
N GLU A 266 2.05 13.87 -13.76
CA GLU A 266 3.33 13.64 -14.43
C GLU A 266 4.52 14.07 -13.54
N GLU A 267 4.40 15.19 -12.87
CA GLU A 267 5.43 15.69 -11.94
C GLU A 267 5.52 14.81 -10.70
N ALA A 268 4.39 14.28 -10.20
CA ALA A 268 4.37 13.31 -9.11
C ALA A 268 5.13 12.04 -9.48
N VAL A 269 4.88 11.47 -10.67
CA VAL A 269 5.62 10.30 -11.16
C VAL A 269 7.11 10.59 -11.25
N GLN A 270 7.50 11.73 -11.82
CA GLN A 270 8.91 12.13 -11.94
C GLN A 270 9.57 12.38 -10.57
N LEU A 271 8.84 12.95 -9.62
CA LEU A 271 9.32 13.16 -8.25
C LEU A 271 9.63 11.79 -7.59
N ILE A 272 8.72 10.81 -7.71
CA ILE A 272 8.92 9.47 -7.18
C ILE A 272 10.17 8.83 -7.78
N HIS A 273 10.40 8.97 -9.08
CA HIS A 273 11.62 8.48 -9.74
C HIS A 273 12.89 9.12 -9.15
N ARG A 274 12.92 10.47 -9.09
CA ARG A 274 14.09 11.17 -8.57
C ARG A 274 14.41 10.87 -7.12
N THR A 275 13.41 10.42 -6.37
CA THR A 275 13.55 10.08 -4.96
C THR A 275 13.75 8.57 -4.72
N GLY A 276 13.92 7.78 -5.80
CA GLY A 276 14.25 6.36 -5.75
C GLY A 276 13.07 5.44 -5.42
N GLY A 277 11.86 5.84 -5.79
CA GLY A 277 10.62 5.10 -5.56
C GLY A 277 10.04 4.44 -6.80
N ILE A 278 9.06 3.57 -6.59
CA ILE A 278 8.20 2.98 -7.60
C ILE A 278 6.90 3.77 -7.65
N ALA A 279 6.54 4.29 -8.83
CA ALA A 279 5.28 4.99 -9.04
C ALA A 279 4.19 4.04 -9.54
N ALA A 280 3.03 4.02 -8.88
CA ALA A 280 1.87 3.24 -9.30
C ALA A 280 0.60 4.11 -9.27
N LEU A 281 -0.25 3.99 -10.29
CA LEU A 281 -1.55 4.68 -10.32
C LEU A 281 -2.53 3.95 -9.40
N ALA A 282 -3.03 4.67 -8.40
CA ALA A 282 -4.01 4.17 -7.44
C ALA A 282 -5.42 4.12 -8.06
N HIS A 283 -6.20 3.11 -7.68
CA HIS A 283 -7.62 2.93 -7.98
C HIS A 283 -8.12 3.51 -9.33
N PRO A 284 -7.48 3.16 -10.49
CA PRO A 284 -7.81 3.75 -11.81
C PRO A 284 -9.25 3.48 -12.25
N TRP A 285 -9.95 2.55 -11.60
CA TRP A 285 -11.40 2.32 -11.83
C TRP A 285 -12.30 3.47 -11.37
N ALA A 286 -11.78 4.41 -10.57
CA ALA A 286 -12.49 5.60 -10.13
C ALA A 286 -12.40 6.76 -11.15
N LEU A 287 -11.50 6.65 -12.13
CA LEU A 287 -11.25 7.69 -13.12
C LEU A 287 -12.29 7.69 -14.24
N LYS A 288 -12.57 8.86 -14.80
CA LYS A 288 -13.46 9.03 -15.94
C LYS A 288 -12.88 8.44 -17.22
N ASN A 289 -11.58 8.67 -17.43
CA ASN A 289 -10.85 8.17 -18.60
C ASN A 289 -9.52 7.53 -18.21
N PRO A 290 -9.53 6.33 -17.61
CA PRO A 290 -8.30 5.68 -17.12
C PRO A 290 -7.28 5.41 -18.25
N GLY A 291 -7.75 5.15 -19.49
CA GLY A 291 -6.86 4.88 -20.62
C GLY A 291 -6.00 6.09 -21.00
N ALA A 292 -6.57 7.29 -21.03
CA ALA A 292 -5.82 8.53 -21.31
C ALA A 292 -4.82 8.84 -20.20
N VAL A 293 -5.23 8.72 -18.94
CA VAL A 293 -4.38 8.94 -17.76
C VAL A 293 -3.19 7.96 -17.78
N ILE A 294 -3.46 6.66 -17.95
CA ILE A 294 -2.42 5.61 -17.97
C ILE A 294 -1.42 5.87 -19.11
N LYS A 295 -1.89 6.21 -20.31
CA LYS A 295 -1.04 6.50 -21.46
C LYS A 295 -0.12 7.70 -21.20
N SER A 296 -0.65 8.79 -20.64
CA SER A 296 0.15 9.98 -20.31
C SER A 296 1.18 9.68 -19.24
N LEU A 297 0.76 9.09 -18.13
CA LEU A 297 1.65 8.77 -17.01
C LEU A 297 2.72 7.73 -17.37
N LYS A 298 2.40 6.77 -18.27
CA LYS A 298 3.42 5.86 -18.82
C LYS A 298 4.50 6.63 -19.56
N GLY A 299 4.15 7.67 -20.31
CA GLY A 299 5.12 8.57 -20.96
C GLY A 299 6.02 9.30 -19.97
N SER A 300 5.57 9.50 -18.74
CA SER A 300 6.32 10.12 -17.64
C SER A 300 7.09 9.12 -16.77
N GLY A 301 6.95 7.81 -17.07
CA GLY A 301 7.67 6.74 -16.39
C GLY A 301 6.86 5.96 -15.36
N LEU A 302 5.52 6.00 -15.39
CA LEU A 302 4.70 5.17 -14.51
C LEU A 302 5.13 3.69 -14.59
N HIS A 303 5.31 3.06 -13.44
CA HIS A 303 5.81 1.68 -13.34
C HIS A 303 4.68 0.65 -13.24
N ALA A 304 3.62 0.99 -12.51
CA ALA A 304 2.57 0.05 -12.14
C ALA A 304 1.20 0.72 -12.07
N ILE A 305 0.16 -0.10 -12.06
CA ILE A 305 -1.21 0.34 -11.78
C ILE A 305 -1.93 -0.68 -10.88
N GLU A 306 -2.89 -0.22 -10.10
CA GLU A 306 -3.78 -1.12 -9.36
C GLU A 306 -4.81 -1.72 -10.30
N VAL A 307 -4.86 -3.05 -10.35
CA VAL A 307 -5.86 -3.82 -11.09
C VAL A 307 -6.57 -4.83 -10.22
N TYR A 308 -5.91 -5.30 -9.15
CA TYR A 308 -6.50 -6.28 -8.24
C TYR A 308 -7.34 -5.60 -7.18
N ARG A 309 -8.56 -6.08 -7.01
CA ARG A 309 -9.55 -5.60 -6.04
C ARG A 309 -10.06 -6.74 -5.18
N SER A 310 -10.52 -6.43 -3.99
CA SER A 310 -11.14 -7.40 -3.07
C SER A 310 -12.42 -8.04 -3.62
N ASP A 311 -13.16 -7.34 -4.49
CA ASP A 311 -14.36 -7.85 -5.15
C ASP A 311 -14.06 -8.77 -6.36
N GLY A 312 -12.78 -8.97 -6.69
CA GLY A 312 -12.31 -9.82 -7.79
C GLY A 312 -12.60 -9.27 -9.19
N LYS A 313 -13.10 -8.04 -9.31
CA LYS A 313 -13.39 -7.44 -10.61
C LYS A 313 -12.13 -6.83 -11.21
N LEU A 314 -11.69 -7.37 -12.33
CA LEU A 314 -10.50 -6.89 -13.07
C LEU A 314 -10.84 -5.82 -14.12
N ALA A 315 -12.01 -5.31 -14.19
CA ALA A 315 -12.56 -4.16 -14.95
C ALA A 315 -11.81 -3.73 -16.24
N GLY A 316 -11.20 -4.66 -17.01
CA GLY A 316 -10.45 -4.34 -18.25
C GLY A 316 -9.12 -3.60 -18.03
N LEU A 317 -8.79 -3.22 -16.79
CA LEU A 317 -7.55 -2.52 -16.46
C LEU A 317 -6.31 -3.42 -16.60
N GLY A 318 -6.50 -4.73 -16.46
CA GLY A 318 -5.45 -5.72 -16.70
C GLY A 318 -4.92 -5.68 -18.13
N ASP A 319 -5.82 -5.52 -19.12
CA ASP A 319 -5.44 -5.43 -20.54
C ASP A 319 -4.73 -4.10 -20.84
N LEU A 320 -5.14 -3.00 -20.19
CA LEU A 320 -4.43 -1.72 -20.26
C LEU A 320 -3.03 -1.80 -19.64
N ALA A 321 -2.89 -2.50 -18.51
CA ALA A 321 -1.57 -2.73 -17.90
C ALA A 321 -0.65 -3.49 -18.88
N ASP A 322 -1.15 -4.58 -19.48
CA ASP A 322 -0.40 -5.38 -20.45
C ASP A 322 -0.02 -4.57 -21.68
N LEU A 323 -0.96 -3.80 -22.24
CA LEU A 323 -0.74 -2.95 -23.41
C LEU A 323 0.40 -1.92 -23.17
N HIS A 324 0.51 -1.39 -21.97
CA HIS A 324 1.50 -0.38 -21.61
C HIS A 324 2.73 -0.95 -20.89
N GLY A 325 2.85 -2.27 -20.72
CA GLY A 325 3.95 -2.92 -20.01
C GLY A 325 4.07 -2.40 -18.57
N LEU A 326 2.94 -2.32 -17.85
CA LEU A 326 2.86 -1.88 -16.46
C LEU A 326 2.69 -3.08 -15.54
N VAL A 327 3.35 -3.05 -14.39
CA VAL A 327 3.18 -4.07 -13.35
C VAL A 327 1.77 -3.93 -12.75
N LYS A 328 1.11 -5.06 -12.55
CA LYS A 328 -0.23 -5.15 -11.97
C LYS A 328 -0.14 -5.26 -10.47
N LEU A 329 -0.67 -4.28 -9.77
CA LEU A 329 -0.72 -4.22 -8.32
C LEU A 329 -2.17 -4.17 -7.81
N GLY A 330 -2.32 -4.03 -6.51
CA GLY A 330 -3.58 -3.78 -5.84
C GLY A 330 -3.42 -3.82 -4.34
N GLY A 331 -4.31 -3.15 -3.67
CA GLY A 331 -4.42 -3.09 -2.22
C GLY A 331 -5.87 -2.92 -1.80
N SER A 332 -6.13 -2.97 -0.51
CA SER A 332 -7.48 -2.84 0.03
C SER A 332 -7.97 -1.40 0.09
N ASP A 333 -7.05 -0.44 0.02
CA ASP A 333 -7.33 0.98 0.28
C ASP A 333 -8.02 1.15 1.66
N PHE A 334 -7.49 0.39 2.64
CA PHE A 334 -8.09 0.30 3.96
C PHE A 334 -7.87 1.57 4.76
N HIS A 335 -8.97 2.13 5.26
CA HIS A 335 -8.97 3.29 6.14
C HIS A 335 -9.44 2.95 7.57
N GLY A 336 -10.13 1.84 7.77
CA GLY A 336 -10.69 1.44 9.06
C GLY A 336 -11.98 2.20 9.42
N ARG A 337 -12.71 2.68 8.43
CA ARG A 337 -13.99 3.40 8.60
C ARG A 337 -15.08 2.51 9.19
N GLY A 338 -14.92 1.20 9.03
CA GLY A 338 -15.94 0.21 9.35
C GLY A 338 -17.13 0.26 8.38
N GLY A 339 -17.81 -0.86 8.24
CA GLY A 339 -18.95 -0.99 7.33
C GLY A 339 -18.75 -2.10 6.32
N HIS A 340 -19.82 -2.45 5.60
CA HIS A 340 -19.81 -3.55 4.63
C HIS A 340 -19.16 -3.17 3.29
N ASP A 341 -18.97 -1.87 3.05
CA ASP A 341 -18.47 -1.35 1.77
C ASP A 341 -16.93 -1.21 1.77
N GLU A 342 -16.26 -1.37 2.91
CA GLU A 342 -14.81 -1.26 3.03
C GLU A 342 -14.13 -2.63 2.97
N SER A 343 -13.14 -2.75 2.10
CA SER A 343 -12.28 -3.93 2.01
C SER A 343 -11.34 -3.99 3.21
N ASP A 344 -11.23 -5.16 3.86
CA ASP A 344 -10.31 -5.32 4.99
C ASP A 344 -8.88 -5.62 4.48
N LEU A 345 -7.90 -5.39 5.35
CA LEU A 345 -6.49 -5.65 5.07
C LEU A 345 -6.28 -7.11 4.65
N GLY A 346 -5.44 -7.32 3.63
CA GLY A 346 -5.11 -8.64 3.11
C GLY A 346 -6.21 -9.34 2.33
N THR A 347 -7.33 -8.66 2.02
CA THR A 347 -8.43 -9.25 1.24
C THR A 347 -8.19 -9.21 -0.27
N VAL A 348 -7.26 -8.40 -0.74
CA VAL A 348 -6.85 -8.37 -2.14
C VAL A 348 -5.88 -9.52 -2.40
N ASN A 349 -6.31 -10.46 -3.22
CA ASN A 349 -5.51 -11.65 -3.53
C ASN A 349 -4.50 -11.38 -4.65
N LEU A 350 -3.36 -10.82 -4.29
CA LEU A 350 -2.23 -10.69 -5.20
C LEU A 350 -1.63 -12.08 -5.49
N SER A 351 -1.50 -12.43 -6.78
CA SER A 351 -0.82 -13.67 -7.14
C SER A 351 0.67 -13.57 -6.83
N VAL A 352 1.29 -14.71 -6.49
CA VAL A 352 2.74 -14.75 -6.25
C VAL A 352 3.55 -14.27 -7.44
N LEU A 353 3.03 -14.43 -8.66
CA LEU A 353 3.65 -13.94 -9.89
C LEU A 353 3.62 -12.41 -9.95
N ALA A 354 2.49 -11.77 -9.63
CA ALA A 354 2.39 -10.32 -9.58
C ALA A 354 3.33 -9.72 -8.52
N VAL A 355 3.42 -10.35 -7.35
CA VAL A 355 4.38 -9.96 -6.31
C VAL A 355 5.82 -10.13 -6.79
N GLN A 356 6.15 -11.21 -7.49
CA GLN A 356 7.48 -11.41 -8.06
C GLN A 356 7.82 -10.33 -9.09
N GLU A 357 6.89 -9.99 -9.99
CA GLU A 357 7.09 -8.93 -10.99
C GLU A 357 7.33 -7.58 -10.31
N PHE A 358 6.54 -7.26 -9.30
CA PHE A 358 6.74 -6.05 -8.50
C PHE A 358 8.14 -6.01 -7.86
N LEU A 359 8.54 -7.08 -7.18
CA LEU A 359 9.84 -7.14 -6.52
C LEU A 359 11.01 -7.12 -7.51
N LYS A 360 10.87 -7.76 -8.70
CA LYS A 360 11.89 -7.70 -9.75
C LYS A 360 12.07 -6.29 -10.30
N LEU A 361 11.00 -5.51 -10.39
CA LEU A 361 11.06 -4.11 -10.77
C LEU A 361 11.63 -3.24 -9.64
N ALA A 362 11.15 -3.44 -8.42
CA ALA A 362 11.43 -2.54 -7.31
C ALA A 362 12.87 -2.68 -6.77
N ARG A 363 13.38 -3.91 -6.66
CA ARG A 363 14.67 -4.18 -6.03
C ARG A 363 15.85 -3.44 -6.65
N PRO A 364 16.06 -3.42 -7.98
CA PRO A 364 17.14 -2.65 -8.57
C PRO A 364 17.05 -1.15 -8.23
N ILE A 365 15.85 -0.57 -8.35
CA ILE A 365 15.61 0.85 -8.05
C ILE A 365 15.89 1.15 -6.58
N TRP A 366 15.45 0.28 -5.66
CA TRP A 366 15.70 0.44 -4.24
C TRP A 366 17.16 0.23 -3.85
N CYS A 367 17.89 -0.64 -4.57
CA CYS A 367 19.33 -0.82 -4.40
C CYS A 367 20.11 0.43 -4.82
N ASP A 368 19.74 1.02 -5.96
CA ASP A 368 20.35 2.26 -6.45
C ASP A 368 20.07 3.42 -5.47
N ALA A 369 18.83 3.56 -5.00
CA ALA A 369 18.47 4.54 -3.98
C ALA A 369 19.27 4.36 -2.68
N LEU A 370 19.46 3.12 -2.23
CA LEU A 370 20.29 2.82 -1.05
C LEU A 370 21.76 3.17 -1.30
N ARG A 371 22.28 2.90 -2.50
CA ARG A 371 23.65 3.28 -2.88
C ARG A 371 23.84 4.80 -2.82
N ASP A 372 22.89 5.58 -3.38
CA ASP A 372 22.91 7.04 -3.33
C ASP A 372 22.94 7.57 -1.89
N VAL A 373 22.10 6.98 -1.02
CA VAL A 373 22.09 7.29 0.41
C VAL A 373 23.43 7.03 1.09
N LEU A 374 24.04 5.88 0.82
CA LEU A 374 25.33 5.49 1.41
C LEU A 374 26.47 6.37 0.90
N LEU A 375 26.46 6.72 -0.39
CA LEU A 375 27.45 7.64 -0.98
C LEU A 375 27.35 9.05 -0.35
N SER A 376 26.15 9.60 -0.29
CA SER A 376 25.93 10.92 0.34
C SER A 376 26.40 10.93 1.80
N PHE A 377 26.14 9.84 2.55
CA PHE A 377 26.62 9.72 3.93
C PHE A 377 28.15 9.62 4.03
N ALA A 378 28.80 8.93 3.07
CA ALA A 378 30.25 8.80 3.04
C ALA A 378 30.97 10.12 2.70
N GLU A 379 30.32 10.99 1.90
CA GLU A 379 30.84 12.30 1.50
C GLU A 379 30.66 13.36 2.60
N GLU A 380 29.51 13.36 3.29
CA GLU A 380 29.18 14.32 4.36
C GLU A 380 28.65 13.65 5.63
N PRO A 381 29.52 13.06 6.48
CA PRO A 381 29.07 12.37 7.70
C PRO A 381 28.32 13.28 8.70
N SER A 382 28.54 14.60 8.65
CA SER A 382 27.87 15.60 9.52
C SER A 382 26.38 15.76 9.22
N GLU A 383 25.94 15.41 8.01
CA GLU A 383 24.54 15.44 7.58
C GLU A 383 23.72 14.24 8.09
N SER A 384 24.32 13.35 8.90
CA SER A 384 23.66 12.13 9.44
C SER A 384 22.36 12.42 10.21
N SER A 385 22.14 13.67 10.64
CA SER A 385 20.90 14.09 11.31
C SER A 385 19.66 13.98 10.40
N LYS A 386 19.82 14.05 9.08
CA LYS A 386 18.72 13.98 8.10
C LYS A 386 18.14 12.56 8.02
N PHE A 387 18.97 11.54 8.22
CA PHE A 387 18.53 10.14 8.29
C PHE A 387 17.87 9.74 9.62
N LYS A 388 18.09 10.51 10.68
CA LYS A 388 17.51 10.25 12.01
C LYS A 388 15.97 10.31 12.01
N LYS A 389 15.34 11.04 11.08
CA LYS A 389 13.87 11.13 10.99
C LYS A 389 13.18 9.81 10.64
N PHE A 390 13.86 8.91 9.92
CA PHE A 390 13.36 7.57 9.62
C PHE A 390 13.75 6.50 10.67
N ARG A 391 14.60 6.85 11.64
CA ARG A 391 15.10 5.92 12.64
C ARG A 391 15.13 6.57 14.01
N ASN A 392 14.31 6.05 14.91
CA ASN A 392 14.24 6.51 16.31
C ASN A 392 15.41 6.04 17.20
N HIS A 393 16.45 5.38 16.68
CA HIS A 393 17.58 4.89 17.46
C HIS A 393 18.93 5.42 16.99
N GLU A 394 19.55 6.23 17.84
CA GLU A 394 20.86 6.89 17.62
C GLU A 394 22.07 5.94 17.50
N LYS A 395 21.91 4.64 17.77
CA LYS A 395 23.04 3.70 17.85
C LYS A 395 23.29 2.85 16.60
N ASP A 396 22.39 2.87 15.60
CA ASP A 396 22.43 1.96 14.45
C ASP A 396 22.57 2.67 13.12
N VAL A 397 23.51 3.61 12.97
CA VAL A 397 23.72 4.35 11.71
C VAL A 397 24.20 3.43 10.57
N VAL A 398 24.77 2.28 10.90
CA VAL A 398 25.21 1.25 9.94
C VAL A 398 24.81 -0.14 10.45
N SER A 399 23.57 -0.28 10.89
CA SER A 399 23.04 -1.59 11.23
C SER A 399 22.98 -2.48 9.97
N PRO A 400 23.27 -3.78 10.08
CA PRO A 400 22.98 -4.77 9.05
C PRO A 400 21.59 -4.61 8.42
N SER A 401 20.66 -3.98 9.15
CA SER A 401 19.29 -3.71 8.70
C SER A 401 19.14 -2.85 7.44
N LEU A 402 20.11 -2.03 7.03
CA LEU A 402 20.05 -1.32 5.74
C LEU A 402 20.21 -2.26 4.55
N CYS A 403 20.89 -3.39 4.75
CA CYS A 403 21.12 -4.37 3.68
C CYS A 403 20.02 -5.44 3.58
N PHE A 404 18.93 -5.31 4.34
CA PHE A 404 17.84 -6.31 4.38
C PHE A 404 17.20 -6.64 3.04
N TRP A 405 17.21 -5.64 2.16
CA TRP A 405 16.54 -5.73 0.88
C TRP A 405 17.43 -6.26 -0.22
N LEU A 406 18.74 -6.40 0.06
CA LEU A 406 19.73 -6.86 -0.89
C LEU A 406 19.81 -8.39 -0.86
N THR A 407 19.98 -9.03 -2.03
CA THR A 407 20.40 -10.42 -2.10
C THR A 407 21.84 -10.56 -1.63
N ASP A 408 22.26 -11.80 -1.33
CA ASP A 408 23.66 -12.07 -1.01
C ASP A 408 24.60 -11.69 -2.16
N GLU A 409 24.16 -11.82 -3.42
CA GLU A 409 24.91 -11.40 -4.61
C GLU A 409 25.05 -9.87 -4.67
N GLU A 410 23.97 -9.12 -4.41
CA GLU A 410 24.02 -7.66 -4.36
C GLU A 410 24.87 -7.13 -3.21
N ARG A 411 24.86 -7.82 -2.04
CA ARG A 411 25.72 -7.49 -0.90
C ARG A 411 27.21 -7.73 -1.18
N GLN A 412 27.52 -8.71 -2.01
CA GLN A 412 28.88 -9.11 -2.35
C GLN A 412 29.49 -8.28 -3.46
N THR A 413 28.75 -7.33 -4.05
CA THR A 413 29.37 -6.45 -5.04
C THR A 413 30.50 -5.66 -4.39
N VAL A 414 31.64 -5.58 -5.09
CA VAL A 414 32.86 -4.89 -4.61
C VAL A 414 32.56 -3.48 -4.13
N GLU A 415 31.61 -2.83 -4.77
CA GLU A 415 31.17 -1.46 -4.48
C GLU A 415 30.42 -1.36 -3.14
N MET A 416 29.51 -2.28 -2.86
CA MET A 416 28.77 -2.33 -1.60
C MET A 416 29.70 -2.72 -0.43
N GLU A 417 30.63 -3.64 -0.67
CA GLU A 417 31.62 -4.02 0.34
C GLU A 417 32.58 -2.87 0.64
N ALA A 418 33.03 -2.14 -0.39
CA ALA A 418 33.86 -0.94 -0.21
C ALA A 418 33.13 0.16 0.58
N MET A 419 31.84 0.38 0.33
CA MET A 419 31.02 1.31 1.11
C MET A 419 30.85 0.83 2.54
N ARG A 420 30.56 -0.43 2.77
CA ARG A 420 30.45 -1.04 4.10
C ARG A 420 31.74 -0.86 4.90
N LEU A 421 32.89 -1.08 4.28
CA LEU A 421 34.21 -0.88 4.90
C LEU A 421 34.45 0.60 5.23
N LYS A 422 34.17 1.53 4.33
CA LYS A 422 34.28 2.96 4.60
C LYS A 422 33.41 3.38 5.80
N LEU A 423 32.18 2.90 5.87
CA LEU A 423 31.25 3.23 6.95
C LEU A 423 31.62 2.53 8.27
N SER A 424 32.18 1.32 8.23
CA SER A 424 32.64 0.61 9.44
C SER A 424 33.87 1.24 10.09
N HIS A 425 34.66 1.99 9.33
CA HIS A 425 35.82 2.74 9.84
C HIS A 425 35.46 4.13 10.42
N THR A 426 34.20 4.57 10.21
CA THR A 426 33.71 5.83 10.77
C THR A 426 33.08 5.55 12.14
N VAL A 427 33.90 5.34 13.15
CA VAL A 427 33.44 5.25 14.56
C VAL A 427 33.13 6.66 15.04
N VAL A 428 31.89 6.90 15.44
CA VAL A 428 31.46 8.16 16.04
C VAL A 428 31.57 8.04 17.53
N ASN A 429 32.18 9.03 18.18
CA ASN A 429 32.23 9.10 19.63
C ASN A 429 30.85 9.42 20.24
N GLU A 430 30.71 9.35 21.58
CA GLU A 430 29.47 9.64 22.30
C GLU A 430 28.89 11.05 22.04
N ARG A 431 29.64 11.94 21.39
CA ARG A 431 29.23 13.30 21.00
C ARG A 431 28.91 13.43 19.49
N GLY A 432 28.89 12.31 18.74
CA GLY A 432 28.59 12.33 17.31
C GLY A 432 29.74 12.82 16.42
N ILE A 433 30.98 12.88 16.93
CA ILE A 433 32.16 13.33 16.19
C ILE A 433 32.86 12.11 15.57
N PRO A 434 33.12 12.09 14.24
CA PRO A 434 33.84 11.00 13.60
C PRO A 434 35.27 10.86 14.18
N ILE A 435 35.60 9.67 14.64
CA ILE A 435 36.96 9.32 14.99
C ILE A 435 37.55 8.55 13.84
N SER A 436 38.48 9.13 13.08
CA SER A 436 39.27 8.37 12.12
C SER A 436 40.24 7.44 12.91
N VAL A 437 39.94 6.15 12.87
CA VAL A 437 40.89 5.15 13.35
C VAL A 437 41.96 5.01 12.29
N ILE A 438 43.09 5.72 12.48
CA ILE A 438 44.30 5.49 11.68
C ILE A 438 44.84 4.13 12.17
N GLY A 439 44.65 3.10 11.35
CA GLY A 439 45.24 1.80 11.59
C GLY A 439 46.76 1.92 11.61
N LYS A 440 47.36 1.32 12.64
CA LYS A 440 48.77 0.97 12.64
C LYS A 440 49.00 -0.26 11.81
#